data_2961f0f37d670dd7c84e2e7a925c5ee9
#
_entry.id   2961f0f37d670dd7c84e2e7a925c5ee9
#
_cell.length_a   1.000
_cell.length_b   1.000
_cell.length_c   1.000
_cell.angle_alpha   90.00
_cell.angle_beta   90.00
_cell.angle_gamma   90.00
#
_symmetry.space_group_name_H-M   'P 1'
#
loop_
_entity.id
_entity.type
_entity.pdbx_description
1 polymer ?
#
loop_
_entity_poly.entity_id
_entity_poly.type
_entity_poly.pdbx_seq_one_letter_code
_entity_poly.pdbx_strand_id
1 'polypeptide(L)' 'MYQENYKGFDINELYDEQQKPYYNIAKVFKDDPYYEIWGIDYKTIDDAKKAIDNGELP' A
#
# COMPACT_ATOMS: atom_id res chain seq x y z
N MET A 1 2.08 11.76 7.82
CA MET A 1 2.04 10.63 6.85
C MET A 1 1.16 9.53 7.44
N TYR A 2 0.18 9.07 6.70
CA TYR A 2 -0.73 8.01 7.13
C TYR A 2 -0.20 6.65 6.70
N GLN A 3 -0.27 5.69 7.61
CA GLN A 3 0.09 4.31 7.33
C GLN A 3 -0.87 3.40 8.09
N GLU A 4 -1.40 2.38 7.43
CA GLU A 4 -2.27 1.40 8.05
C GLU A 4 -1.80 0.00 7.66
N ASN A 5 -1.70 -0.89 8.65
CA ASN A 5 -1.44 -2.29 8.37
C ASN A 5 -2.77 -3.02 8.16
N TYR A 6 -2.90 -3.73 7.03
CA TYR A 6 -4.11 -4.44 6.68
C TYR A 6 -3.74 -5.84 6.20
N LYS A 7 -4.11 -6.85 6.97
CA LYS A 7 -3.84 -8.26 6.65
C LYS A 7 -2.37 -8.56 6.34
N GLY A 8 -1.47 -7.92 7.07
CA GLY A 8 -0.04 -8.11 6.89
C GLY A 8 0.61 -7.23 5.82
N PHE A 9 -0.15 -6.35 5.20
CA PHE A 9 0.36 -5.37 4.23
C PHE A 9 0.25 -3.97 4.80
N ASP A 10 1.21 -3.13 4.47
CA ASP A 10 1.17 -1.71 4.84
C ASP A 10 0.57 -0.90 3.69
N ILE A 11 -0.41 -0.09 4.02
CA ILE A 11 -0.99 0.86 3.07
C ILE A 11 -0.45 2.23 3.44
N ASN A 12 0.29 2.85 2.53
CA ASN A 12 0.93 4.13 2.75
C ASN A 12 0.19 5.23 1.99
N GLU A 13 -0.05 6.35 2.67
CA GLU A 13 -0.61 7.54 2.03
C GLU A 13 0.52 8.45 1.57
N LEU A 14 0.48 8.81 0.31
CA LEU A 14 1.45 9.69 -0.33
C LEU A 14 0.70 10.81 -1.04
N TYR A 15 1.42 11.85 -1.41
CA TYR A 15 0.84 13.00 -2.12
C TYR A 15 1.60 13.24 -3.40
N ASP A 16 0.86 13.51 -4.49
CA ASP A 16 1.46 13.82 -5.77
C ASP A 16 1.89 15.30 -5.84
N GLU A 17 2.40 15.73 -7.00
CA GLU A 17 2.84 17.11 -7.20
C GLU A 17 1.71 18.13 -7.03
N GLN A 18 0.47 17.70 -7.24
CA GLN A 18 -0.71 18.55 -7.06
C GLN A 18 -1.28 18.43 -5.66
N GLN A 19 -0.58 17.75 -4.76
CA GLN A 19 -0.98 17.52 -3.37
C GLN A 19 -2.25 16.72 -3.24
N LYS A 20 -2.52 15.84 -4.20
CA LYS A 20 -3.63 14.90 -4.12
C LYS A 20 -3.13 13.61 -3.50
N PRO A 21 -3.89 13.02 -2.57
CA PRO A 21 -3.48 11.78 -1.93
C PRO A 21 -3.61 10.59 -2.89
N TYR A 22 -2.65 9.69 -2.78
CA TYR A 22 -2.73 8.38 -3.39
C TYR A 22 -2.13 7.37 -2.42
N TYR A 23 -2.35 6.09 -2.68
CA TYR A 23 -1.97 5.04 -1.74
C TYR A 23 -1.18 3.96 -2.46
N ASN A 24 -0.16 3.44 -1.79
CA ASN A 24 0.53 2.27 -2.28
C ASN A 24 0.51 1.17 -1.23
N ILE A 25 0.86 -0.03 -1.63
CA ILE A 25 0.88 -1.20 -0.77
C ILE A 25 2.31 -1.71 -0.69
N ALA A 26 2.75 -2.01 0.52
CA ALA A 26 4.07 -2.53 0.78
C ALA A 26 4.00 -3.72 1.72
N LYS A 27 5.03 -4.55 1.70
CA LYS A 27 5.14 -5.68 2.62
C LYS A 27 6.55 -5.74 3.20
N VAL A 28 6.61 -5.90 4.52
CA VAL A 28 7.87 -6.10 5.22
C VAL A 28 8.05 -7.60 5.46
N PHE A 29 9.18 -8.14 5.03
CA PHE A 29 9.51 -9.54 5.24
C PHE A 29 10.30 -9.67 6.55
N LYS A 30 9.82 -10.52 7.47
CA LYS A 30 10.38 -10.63 8.82
C LYS A 30 11.81 -11.15 8.86
N ASP A 31 12.15 -12.09 7.97
CA ASP A 31 13.45 -12.77 7.99
C ASP A 31 14.50 -12.01 7.19
N ASP A 32 14.08 -11.02 6.46
CA ASP A 32 14.94 -10.14 5.69
C ASP A 32 14.37 -8.74 5.87
N PRO A 33 15.12 -7.77 6.38
CA PRO A 33 14.60 -6.41 6.56
C PRO A 33 14.34 -5.75 5.21
N TYR A 34 13.69 -6.43 4.33
CA TYR A 34 13.41 -6.01 2.99
C TYR A 34 12.01 -5.42 2.91
N TYR A 35 11.93 -4.25 2.33
CA TYR A 35 10.67 -3.54 2.18
C TYR A 35 10.32 -3.52 0.69
N GLU A 36 9.29 -4.27 0.31
CA GLU A 36 8.87 -4.33 -1.08
C GLU A 36 7.60 -3.50 -1.28
N ILE A 37 7.66 -2.57 -2.22
CA ILE A 37 6.54 -1.72 -2.57
C ILE A 37 6.00 -2.19 -3.92
N TRP A 38 4.69 -2.47 -3.98
CA TRP A 38 4.06 -2.79 -5.26
C TRP A 38 3.88 -1.50 -6.07
N GLY A 39 4.22 -1.58 -7.36
CA GLY A 39 4.24 -0.41 -8.25
C GLY A 39 2.85 0.02 -8.75
N ILE A 40 1.80 -0.23 -7.99
CA ILE A 40 0.44 0.15 -8.34
C ILE A 40 -0.04 1.19 -7.33
N ASP A 41 -0.58 2.30 -7.85
CA ASP A 41 -1.13 3.35 -7.00
C ASP A 41 -2.64 3.25 -6.96
N TYR A 42 -3.20 3.45 -5.78
CA TYR A 42 -4.65 3.42 -5.56
C TYR A 42 -5.12 4.82 -5.16
N LYS A 43 -6.32 5.17 -5.59
CA LYS A 43 -6.89 6.50 -5.30
C LYS A 43 -7.44 6.61 -3.90
N THR A 44 -7.86 5.50 -3.31
CA THR A 44 -8.45 5.47 -1.98
C THR A 44 -7.92 4.30 -1.18
N ILE A 45 -8.04 4.40 0.15
CA ILE A 45 -7.69 3.30 1.05
C ILE A 45 -8.57 2.08 0.77
N ASP A 46 -9.85 2.29 0.49
CA ASP A 46 -10.78 1.20 0.19
C ASP A 46 -10.35 0.43 -1.06
N ASP A 47 -9.88 1.13 -2.09
CA ASP A 47 -9.39 0.47 -3.29
C ASP A 47 -8.18 -0.40 -2.99
N ALA A 48 -7.24 0.09 -2.16
CA ALA A 48 -6.09 -0.68 -1.74
C ALA A 48 -6.50 -1.92 -0.95
N LYS A 49 -7.45 -1.78 -0.04
CA LYS A 49 -7.96 -2.91 0.75
C LYS A 49 -8.64 -3.96 -0.11
N LYS A 50 -9.41 -3.52 -1.10
CA LYS A 50 -10.06 -4.43 -2.05
C LYS A 50 -9.03 -5.23 -2.85
N ALA A 51 -7.95 -4.60 -3.27
CA ALA A 51 -6.89 -5.29 -3.98
C ALA A 51 -6.24 -6.38 -3.12
N ILE A 52 -6.03 -6.10 -1.84
CA ILE A 52 -5.51 -7.08 -0.90
C ILE A 52 -6.51 -8.23 -0.72
N ASP A 53 -7.80 -7.90 -0.50
CA ASP A 53 -8.85 -8.90 -0.26
C ASP A 53 -9.06 -9.81 -1.46
N ASN A 54 -8.94 -9.28 -2.66
CA ASN A 54 -9.17 -10.03 -3.90
C ASN A 54 -7.93 -10.80 -4.37
N GLY A 55 -6.80 -10.69 -3.67
CA GLY A 55 -5.58 -11.37 -4.07
C GLY A 55 -5.00 -10.84 -5.37
N GLU A 56 -5.21 -9.57 -5.67
CA GLU A 56 -4.69 -8.95 -6.89
C GLU A 56 -3.21 -8.58 -6.81
N LEU A 57 -2.60 -8.78 -5.65
CA LEU A 57 -1.18 -8.54 -5.46
C LEU A 57 -0.36 -9.74 -5.93
N PRO A 58 0.80 -9.50 -6.51
CA PRO A 58 1.68 -10.60 -6.93
C PRO A 58 2.19 -11.43 -5.76
#